data_5a56f99bfe380166124ba71b6fa40b02
#
_entry.id   5a56f99bfe380166124ba71b6fa40b02
#
_cell.length_a   1.000
_cell.length_b   1.000
_cell.length_c   1.000
_cell.angle_alpha   90.00
_cell.angle_beta   90.00
_cell.angle_gamma   90.00
#
_symmetry.space_group_name_H-M   'P 1'
#
loop_
_entity.id
_entity.type
_entity.pdbx_description
1 polymer ?
#
loop_
_entity_poly.entity_id
_entity_poly.type
_entity_poly.pdbx_seq_one_letter_code
_entity_poly.pdbx_strand_id
1 'polypeptide(L)'
;MLLLLLALYVASTEGITPNFQECLVLHSANGSTVTCYSPTVFPGSLPADTVHLSIEFSNLTQLPVAALWDVPDLVELHLSSNHLESLSSNVLLWVPRLRVLDLTGNALRSLPPGLFHASAALDTLVLKENRLHDLNTSSLQGLKALGHLDLSGNCLRSLPPQLLANLTSLRVLDLGNNLLESLPEDLLQGPLQLDRLHLEGNQLAVLGAKLLAPQGSLRYLFLNDNKVATVAAGAFQGLNQLDMLDLSNNSLASTPQGLWTSLGRPARDMGDGFDISHNPWICDSKLHDLYRWLDANRHKMFSQNETQCAGPKALKGQRLLALVGSQ
;
A
#
# COMPACT_ATOMS: atom_id res chain seq x y z
N MET A 1 -26.15 -11.75 21.67
CA MET A 1 -26.14 -12.61 22.86
C MET A 1 -24.82 -13.41 23.02
N LEU A 2 -24.13 -13.79 21.95
CA LEU A 2 -22.84 -14.49 22.03
C LEU A 2 -21.65 -13.58 22.41
N LEU A 3 -21.65 -12.32 21.99
CA LEU A 3 -20.61 -11.32 22.31
C LEU A 3 -20.64 -10.89 23.79
N LEU A 4 -21.80 -10.89 24.44
CA LEU A 4 -21.92 -10.60 25.88
C LEU A 4 -21.36 -11.75 26.74
N LEU A 5 -21.39 -12.98 26.26
CA LEU A 5 -20.82 -14.14 26.98
C LEU A 5 -19.29 -14.22 26.88
N LEU A 6 -18.69 -13.75 25.78
CA LEU A 6 -17.23 -13.63 25.66
C LEU A 6 -16.66 -12.53 26.57
N ALA A 7 -17.37 -11.40 26.72
CA ALA A 7 -16.97 -10.35 27.62
C ALA A 7 -16.98 -10.78 29.10
N LEU A 8 -17.89 -11.69 29.48
CA LEU A 8 -17.99 -12.25 30.84
C LEU A 8 -16.91 -13.30 31.14
N TYR A 9 -16.33 -13.96 30.14
CA TYR A 9 -15.33 -15.00 30.37
C TYR A 9 -13.88 -14.44 30.53
N VAL A 10 -13.62 -13.25 29.96
CA VAL A 10 -12.33 -12.56 30.13
C VAL A 10 -12.28 -11.74 31.45
N ALA A 11 -13.44 -11.52 32.09
CA ALA A 11 -13.61 -10.69 33.29
C ALA A 11 -13.03 -11.27 34.58
N SER A 12 -12.35 -12.42 34.56
CA SER A 12 -11.90 -13.07 35.80
C SER A 12 -10.44 -12.77 36.20
N THR A 13 -9.68 -11.96 35.45
CA THR A 13 -8.25 -11.72 35.78
C THR A 13 -7.79 -10.26 35.73
N GLU A 14 -8.54 -9.33 35.11
CA GLU A 14 -8.16 -7.91 35.08
C GLU A 14 -9.42 -7.03 35.27
N GLY A 15 -9.31 -5.98 36.09
CA GLY A 15 -10.44 -5.15 36.46
C GLY A 15 -11.07 -4.42 35.27
N ILE A 16 -12.29 -4.80 34.90
CA ILE A 16 -13.10 -4.06 33.92
C ILE A 16 -13.83 -2.97 34.67
N THR A 17 -13.49 -1.72 34.44
CA THR A 17 -14.28 -0.58 34.90
C THR A 17 -15.16 -0.09 33.76
N PRO A 18 -16.50 -0.22 33.84
CA PRO A 18 -17.38 0.45 32.91
C PRO A 18 -17.36 1.95 33.21
N ASN A 19 -16.52 2.68 32.50
CA ASN A 19 -16.51 4.12 32.62
C ASN A 19 -16.95 4.72 31.27
N PHE A 20 -18.01 5.51 31.33
CA PHE A 20 -18.66 6.20 30.20
C PHE A 20 -19.42 5.34 29.18
N GLN A 21 -20.57 5.79 28.84
CA GLN A 21 -21.69 5.20 28.12
C GLN A 21 -21.37 4.37 26.85
N GLU A 22 -20.11 4.37 26.34
CA GLU A 22 -19.79 3.82 25.03
C GLU A 22 -18.38 3.19 24.90
N CYS A 23 -17.52 3.22 25.92
CA CYS A 23 -16.15 2.69 25.83
C CYS A 23 -15.86 1.60 26.88
N LEU A 24 -15.17 0.54 26.43
CA LEU A 24 -14.58 -0.48 27.28
C LEU A 24 -13.12 -0.13 27.56
N VAL A 25 -12.72 -0.17 28.81
CA VAL A 25 -11.34 0.04 29.26
C VAL A 25 -10.79 -1.25 29.86
N LEU A 26 -9.69 -1.72 29.30
CA LEU A 26 -8.93 -2.87 29.79
C LEU A 26 -7.58 -2.36 30.32
N HIS A 27 -7.35 -2.55 31.62
CA HIS A 27 -6.09 -2.16 32.27
C HIS A 27 -5.09 -3.33 32.26
N SER A 28 -3.85 -3.02 31.91
CA SER A 28 -2.74 -3.98 31.96
C SER A 28 -1.51 -3.33 32.59
N ALA A 29 -0.47 -4.14 32.89
CA ALA A 29 0.78 -3.64 33.42
C ALA A 29 1.52 -2.69 32.45
N ASN A 30 1.21 -2.76 31.15
CA ASN A 30 1.84 -1.97 30.08
C ASN A 30 1.02 -0.75 29.68
N GLY A 31 -0.10 -0.46 30.35
CA GLY A 31 -1.02 0.62 30.04
C GLY A 31 -2.42 0.14 29.69
N SER A 32 -3.32 1.07 29.48
CA SER A 32 -4.73 0.82 29.22
C SER A 32 -5.03 0.69 27.72
N THR A 33 -5.90 -0.25 27.36
CA THR A 33 -6.54 -0.36 26.05
C THR A 33 -7.96 0.13 26.14
N VAL A 34 -8.32 1.10 25.29
CA VAL A 34 -9.67 1.69 25.25
C VAL A 34 -10.31 1.37 23.90
N THR A 35 -11.50 0.78 23.94
CA THR A 35 -12.30 0.49 22.75
C THR A 35 -13.68 1.09 22.90
N CYS A 36 -14.05 1.98 22.01
CA CYS A 36 -15.34 2.66 22.03
C CYS A 36 -16.27 2.13 20.93
N TYR A 37 -17.53 1.91 21.28
CA TYR A 37 -18.52 1.32 20.40
C TYR A 37 -19.55 2.37 20.00
N SER A 38 -19.51 2.75 18.71
CA SER A 38 -20.46 3.69 18.08
C SER A 38 -20.65 5.04 18.79
N PRO A 39 -19.62 5.70 19.33
CA PRO A 39 -19.78 7.03 19.86
C PRO A 39 -20.12 7.99 18.73
N THR A 40 -21.00 8.96 19.01
CA THR A 40 -21.36 10.04 18.07
C THR A 40 -20.37 11.20 18.11
N VAL A 41 -19.62 11.30 19.21
CA VAL A 41 -18.56 12.29 19.43
C VAL A 41 -17.34 11.63 20.06
N PHE A 42 -16.17 12.23 19.88
CA PHE A 42 -14.94 11.72 20.49
C PHE A 42 -15.07 11.73 22.03
N PRO A 43 -14.63 10.69 22.75
CA PRO A 43 -14.73 10.61 24.22
C PRO A 43 -14.07 11.80 24.90
N GLY A 44 -14.79 12.41 25.86
CA GLY A 44 -14.33 13.63 26.53
C GLY A 44 -13.17 13.44 27.51
N SER A 45 -12.91 12.20 27.97
CA SER A 45 -11.76 11.87 28.83
C SER A 45 -11.34 10.43 28.59
N LEU A 46 -10.05 10.20 28.54
CA LEU A 46 -9.43 8.89 28.40
C LEU A 46 -8.52 8.65 29.61
N PRO A 47 -8.30 7.39 30.04
CA PRO A 47 -7.27 7.09 31.04
C PRO A 47 -5.92 7.61 30.58
N ALA A 48 -5.18 8.28 31.45
CA ALA A 48 -3.90 8.91 31.10
C ALA A 48 -2.81 7.88 30.68
N ASP A 49 -2.96 6.64 31.12
CA ASP A 49 -2.10 5.51 30.77
C ASP A 49 -2.57 4.76 29.51
N THR A 50 -3.46 5.35 28.69
CA THR A 50 -3.93 4.71 27.45
C THR A 50 -2.80 4.57 26.44
N VAL A 51 -2.53 3.33 26.02
CA VAL A 51 -1.54 2.99 25.01
C VAL A 51 -2.18 2.55 23.68
N HIS A 52 -3.40 2.02 23.72
CA HIS A 52 -4.17 1.62 22.54
C HIS A 52 -5.56 2.24 22.61
N LEU A 53 -5.96 2.95 21.54
CA LEU A 53 -7.28 3.54 21.41
C LEU A 53 -7.91 3.10 20.09
N SER A 54 -9.08 2.48 20.16
CA SER A 54 -9.88 2.08 19.00
C SER A 54 -11.28 2.71 19.09
N ILE A 55 -11.65 3.48 18.05
CA ILE A 55 -12.97 4.05 17.83
C ILE A 55 -13.32 3.80 16.37
N GLU A 56 -13.81 2.59 16.07
CA GLU A 56 -14.06 2.12 14.73
C GLU A 56 -15.55 1.94 14.48
N PHE A 57 -15.95 1.89 13.20
CA PHE A 57 -17.34 1.67 12.77
C PHE A 57 -18.34 2.61 13.48
N SER A 58 -17.95 3.89 13.62
CA SER A 58 -18.68 4.90 14.34
C SER A 58 -19.08 6.06 13.43
N ASN A 59 -19.73 7.08 13.96
CA ASN A 59 -20.20 8.24 13.19
C ASN A 59 -19.36 9.49 13.47
N LEU A 60 -18.07 9.34 13.80
CA LEU A 60 -17.21 10.49 14.07
C LEU A 60 -16.98 11.28 12.79
N THR A 61 -17.36 12.55 12.78
CA THR A 61 -17.14 13.50 11.69
C THR A 61 -15.92 14.38 11.90
N GLN A 62 -15.48 14.52 13.15
CA GLN A 62 -14.37 15.37 13.55
C GLN A 62 -13.55 14.74 14.67
N LEU A 63 -12.26 15.01 14.67
CA LEU A 63 -11.36 14.73 15.77
C LEU A 63 -10.96 16.06 16.42
N PRO A 64 -11.39 16.35 17.69
CA PRO A 64 -11.04 17.60 18.35
C PRO A 64 -9.52 17.80 18.43
N VAL A 65 -9.04 19.04 18.37
CA VAL A 65 -7.60 19.35 18.41
C VAL A 65 -6.93 18.81 19.69
N ALA A 66 -7.66 18.85 20.81
CA ALA A 66 -7.20 18.36 22.11
C ALA A 66 -7.60 16.89 22.39
N ALA A 67 -8.10 16.15 21.39
CA ALA A 67 -8.62 14.79 21.57
C ALA A 67 -7.61 13.85 22.24
N LEU A 68 -6.33 14.01 21.95
CA LEU A 68 -5.25 13.13 22.38
C LEU A 68 -4.34 13.76 23.46
N TRP A 69 -4.71 14.91 23.99
CA TRP A 69 -3.89 15.63 24.97
C TRP A 69 -3.57 14.83 26.22
N ASP A 70 -4.56 14.10 26.76
CA ASP A 70 -4.41 13.41 28.06
C ASP A 70 -3.76 12.03 27.94
N VAL A 71 -3.38 11.59 26.72
CA VAL A 71 -2.85 10.24 26.46
C VAL A 71 -1.47 10.26 25.76
N PRO A 72 -0.44 10.88 26.38
CA PRO A 72 0.87 11.09 25.75
C PRO A 72 1.64 9.78 25.45
N ASP A 73 1.27 8.69 26.08
CA ASP A 73 1.89 7.37 25.92
C ASP A 73 1.19 6.51 24.85
N LEU A 74 0.23 7.08 24.11
CA LEU A 74 -0.49 6.38 23.05
C LEU A 74 0.46 5.83 21.99
N VAL A 75 0.34 4.52 21.71
CA VAL A 75 1.14 3.76 20.75
C VAL A 75 0.33 3.43 19.49
N GLU A 76 -0.95 3.10 19.65
CA GLU A 76 -1.82 2.74 18.53
C GLU A 76 -3.13 3.52 18.59
N LEU A 77 -3.52 4.07 17.44
CA LEU A 77 -4.76 4.80 17.25
C LEU A 77 -5.50 4.26 16.02
N HIS A 78 -6.65 3.64 16.27
CA HIS A 78 -7.52 3.09 15.23
C HIS A 78 -8.82 3.89 15.17
N LEU A 79 -9.04 4.56 14.03
CA LEU A 79 -10.21 5.40 13.74
C LEU A 79 -10.89 4.97 12.43
N SER A 80 -10.75 3.71 12.05
CA SER A 80 -11.27 3.19 10.78
C SER A 80 -12.80 3.21 10.72
N SER A 81 -13.33 3.31 9.51
CA SER A 81 -14.78 3.26 9.24
C SER A 81 -15.57 4.31 10.03
N ASN A 82 -15.10 5.54 9.96
CA ASN A 82 -15.77 6.73 10.48
C ASN A 82 -16.12 7.71 9.34
N HIS A 83 -16.46 8.94 9.66
CA HIS A 83 -16.84 9.97 8.70
C HIS A 83 -15.94 11.22 8.81
N LEU A 84 -14.67 11.01 9.18
CA LEU A 84 -13.72 12.12 9.33
C LEU A 84 -13.45 12.77 7.97
N GLU A 85 -13.77 14.06 7.83
CA GLU A 85 -13.55 14.81 6.58
C GLU A 85 -12.21 15.54 6.55
N SER A 86 -11.68 15.89 7.71
CA SER A 86 -10.42 16.60 7.89
C SER A 86 -9.80 16.32 9.25
N LEU A 87 -8.49 16.58 9.37
CA LEU A 87 -7.75 16.54 10.63
C LEU A 87 -7.14 17.92 10.90
N SER A 88 -7.01 18.28 12.18
CA SER A 88 -6.19 19.43 12.55
C SER A 88 -4.70 19.08 12.44
N SER A 89 -3.88 20.03 11.99
CA SER A 89 -2.41 19.87 11.95
C SER A 89 -1.78 19.54 13.31
N ASN A 90 -2.45 19.90 14.40
CA ASN A 90 -1.91 19.76 15.76
C ASN A 90 -2.47 18.54 16.51
N VAL A 91 -3.36 17.74 15.90
CA VAL A 91 -4.03 16.64 16.59
C VAL A 91 -3.08 15.55 17.09
N LEU A 92 -1.99 15.30 16.36
CA LEU A 92 -0.97 14.29 16.71
C LEU A 92 0.19 14.87 17.55
N LEU A 93 0.18 16.18 17.86
CA LEU A 93 1.27 16.83 18.57
C LEU A 93 1.53 16.24 19.96
N TRP A 94 0.47 15.75 20.60
CA TRP A 94 0.49 15.27 21.98
C TRP A 94 0.85 13.79 22.15
N VAL A 95 0.96 13.05 21.05
CA VAL A 95 1.21 11.59 21.04
C VAL A 95 2.50 11.23 20.30
N PRO A 96 3.67 11.70 20.76
CA PRO A 96 4.95 11.51 20.05
C PRO A 96 5.42 10.03 19.98
N ARG A 97 4.81 9.14 20.79
CA ARG A 97 5.10 7.72 20.82
C ARG A 97 4.23 6.89 19.88
N LEU A 98 3.30 7.54 19.14
CA LEU A 98 2.40 6.86 18.24
C LEU A 98 3.17 6.10 17.15
N ARG A 99 2.92 4.80 17.04
CA ARG A 99 3.54 3.87 16.07
C ARG A 99 2.59 3.41 14.99
N VAL A 100 1.31 3.31 15.30
CA VAL A 100 0.27 2.89 14.36
C VAL A 100 -0.85 3.90 14.33
N LEU A 101 -1.17 4.38 13.13
CA LEU A 101 -2.33 5.24 12.87
C LEU A 101 -3.15 4.63 11.73
N ASP A 102 -4.35 4.18 12.05
CA ASP A 102 -5.30 3.65 11.07
C ASP A 102 -6.50 4.61 10.92
N LEU A 103 -6.64 5.16 9.71
CA LEU A 103 -7.71 6.06 9.29
C LEU A 103 -8.49 5.49 8.11
N THR A 104 -8.45 4.17 7.92
CA THR A 104 -9.15 3.47 6.83
C THR A 104 -10.63 3.81 6.77
N GLY A 105 -11.17 3.97 5.56
CA GLY A 105 -12.62 4.10 5.35
C GLY A 105 -13.21 5.38 5.95
N ASN A 106 -12.51 6.50 5.84
CA ASN A 106 -12.97 7.83 6.23
C ASN A 106 -13.29 8.71 4.99
N ALA A 107 -13.52 9.98 5.20
CA ALA A 107 -13.85 10.94 4.13
C ALA A 107 -12.77 12.03 3.95
N LEU A 108 -11.53 11.74 4.36
CA LEU A 108 -10.41 12.69 4.29
C LEU A 108 -10.10 13.08 2.85
N ARG A 109 -10.08 14.40 2.57
CA ARG A 109 -9.81 14.95 1.24
C ARG A 109 -8.37 15.42 1.06
N SER A 110 -7.71 15.78 2.15
CA SER A 110 -6.32 16.23 2.16
C SER A 110 -5.68 15.97 3.53
N LEU A 111 -4.36 16.02 3.57
CA LEU A 111 -3.59 15.99 4.82
C LEU A 111 -3.11 17.42 5.11
N PRO A 112 -3.41 17.99 6.30
CA PRO A 112 -2.98 19.34 6.63
C PRO A 112 -1.44 19.40 6.73
N PRO A 113 -0.81 20.49 6.32
CA PRO A 113 0.61 20.70 6.48
C PRO A 113 1.04 20.55 7.94
N GLY A 114 2.13 19.83 8.18
CA GLY A 114 2.68 19.65 9.51
C GLY A 114 1.99 18.63 10.41
N LEU A 115 0.98 17.92 9.92
CA LEU A 115 0.27 16.88 10.69
C LEU A 115 1.20 15.92 11.40
N PHE A 116 2.28 15.51 10.74
CA PHE A 116 3.22 14.48 11.24
C PHE A 116 4.51 15.04 11.83
N HIS A 117 4.59 16.34 12.14
CA HIS A 117 5.82 16.95 12.67
C HIS A 117 6.31 16.30 13.98
N ALA A 118 5.40 15.84 14.83
CA ALA A 118 5.73 15.15 16.08
C ALA A 118 5.75 13.62 15.97
N SER A 119 5.49 13.06 14.77
CA SER A 119 5.23 11.62 14.56
C SER A 119 6.47 10.85 14.10
N ALA A 120 7.64 11.17 14.66
CA ALA A 120 8.91 10.54 14.23
C ALA A 120 8.98 9.02 14.55
N ALA A 121 8.15 8.54 15.48
CA ALA A 121 8.05 7.13 15.87
C ALA A 121 7.03 6.34 15.05
N LEU A 122 6.22 7.02 14.19
CA LEU A 122 5.17 6.35 13.43
C LEU A 122 5.78 5.38 12.42
N ASP A 123 5.42 4.11 12.57
CA ASP A 123 5.88 2.98 11.77
C ASP A 123 4.86 2.57 10.71
N THR A 124 3.58 2.63 11.06
CA THR A 124 2.48 2.24 10.19
C THR A 124 1.45 3.35 10.07
N LEU A 125 1.20 3.80 8.83
CA LEU A 125 0.18 4.78 8.49
C LEU A 125 -0.75 4.20 7.43
N VAL A 126 -2.03 4.02 7.80
CA VAL A 126 -3.07 3.53 6.89
C VAL A 126 -4.08 4.63 6.63
N LEU A 127 -4.16 5.06 5.38
CA LEU A 127 -5.08 6.08 4.85
C LEU A 127 -5.98 5.49 3.75
N LYS A 128 -6.09 4.17 3.72
CA LYS A 128 -6.85 3.40 2.75
C LYS A 128 -8.33 3.83 2.70
N GLU A 129 -8.91 3.78 1.50
CA GLU A 129 -10.35 4.05 1.29
C GLU A 129 -10.78 5.41 1.85
N ASN A 130 -10.05 6.46 1.51
CA ASN A 130 -10.39 7.85 1.78
C ASN A 130 -10.73 8.60 0.47
N ARG A 131 -10.72 9.93 0.51
CA ARG A 131 -11.00 10.79 -0.65
C ARG A 131 -9.83 11.73 -0.95
N LEU A 132 -8.60 11.29 -0.68
CA LEU A 132 -7.40 12.11 -0.92
C LEU A 132 -7.23 12.34 -2.43
N HIS A 133 -7.16 13.61 -2.84
CA HIS A 133 -6.99 14.00 -4.24
C HIS A 133 -5.56 14.42 -4.54
N ASP A 134 -4.94 15.12 -3.57
CA ASP A 134 -3.62 15.72 -3.74
C ASP A 134 -2.78 15.50 -2.48
N LEU A 135 -1.51 15.23 -2.71
CA LEU A 135 -0.46 15.27 -1.70
C LEU A 135 0.59 16.27 -2.15
N ASN A 136 1.17 17.01 -1.24
CA ASN A 136 2.32 17.87 -1.51
C ASN A 136 3.59 17.29 -0.89
N THR A 137 4.75 17.82 -1.25
CA THR A 137 6.05 17.30 -0.78
C THR A 137 6.23 17.33 0.73
N SER A 138 5.46 18.15 1.45
CA SER A 138 5.49 18.23 2.92
C SER A 138 4.41 17.36 3.61
N SER A 139 3.50 16.73 2.85
CA SER A 139 2.37 15.97 3.42
C SER A 139 2.81 14.83 4.34
N LEU A 140 3.97 14.22 4.07
CA LEU A 140 4.54 13.11 4.84
C LEU A 140 5.79 13.49 5.62
N GLN A 141 6.03 14.81 5.77
CA GLN A 141 7.19 15.30 6.51
C GLN A 141 7.10 14.97 8.00
N GLY A 142 8.17 14.45 8.57
CA GLY A 142 8.24 14.03 9.98
C GLY A 142 8.25 12.53 10.19
N LEU A 143 7.78 11.74 9.22
CA LEU A 143 7.62 10.28 9.30
C LEU A 143 8.93 9.52 9.09
N LYS A 144 9.90 9.68 10.00
CA LYS A 144 11.26 9.14 9.85
C LYS A 144 11.34 7.62 10.00
N ALA A 145 10.48 7.03 10.83
CA ALA A 145 10.47 5.59 11.11
C ALA A 145 9.48 4.80 10.24
N LEU A 146 8.75 5.48 9.33
CA LEU A 146 7.64 4.85 8.60
C LEU A 146 8.11 3.66 7.78
N GLY A 147 7.60 2.47 8.12
CA GLY A 147 7.85 1.21 7.44
C GLY A 147 6.72 0.80 6.51
N HIS A 148 5.48 1.18 6.83
CA HIS A 148 4.28 0.85 6.06
C HIS A 148 3.44 2.09 5.78
N LEU A 149 3.17 2.37 4.50
CA LEU A 149 2.28 3.43 4.03
C LEU A 149 1.23 2.84 3.09
N ASP A 150 -0.03 2.90 3.50
CA ASP A 150 -1.17 2.52 2.66
C ASP A 150 -2.01 3.75 2.30
N LEU A 151 -2.03 4.07 1.01
CA LEU A 151 -2.81 5.13 0.38
C LEU A 151 -3.81 4.58 -0.64
N SER A 152 -4.06 3.26 -0.61
CA SER A 152 -4.93 2.59 -1.59
C SER A 152 -6.38 3.05 -1.50
N GLY A 153 -7.12 2.90 -2.60
CA GLY A 153 -8.54 3.25 -2.65
C GLY A 153 -8.83 4.75 -2.45
N ASN A 154 -7.94 5.63 -2.90
CA ASN A 154 -8.10 7.08 -2.86
C ASN A 154 -8.39 7.67 -4.26
N CYS A 155 -8.31 8.98 -4.40
CA CYS A 155 -8.58 9.70 -5.65
C CYS A 155 -7.32 10.38 -6.24
N LEU A 156 -6.13 9.88 -5.91
CA LEU A 156 -4.86 10.46 -6.32
C LEU A 156 -4.65 10.32 -7.83
N ARG A 157 -4.44 11.44 -8.53
CA ARG A 157 -4.16 11.46 -9.98
C ARG A 157 -2.69 11.57 -10.32
N SER A 158 -1.93 12.18 -9.43
CA SER A 158 -0.48 12.35 -9.54
C SER A 158 0.13 12.43 -8.16
N LEU A 159 1.43 12.20 -8.07
CA LEU A 159 2.23 12.40 -6.86
C LEU A 159 3.33 13.42 -7.14
N PRO A 160 3.66 14.31 -6.20
CA PRO A 160 4.74 15.25 -6.41
C PRO A 160 6.10 14.51 -6.41
N PRO A 161 7.07 14.99 -7.19
CA PRO A 161 8.44 14.50 -7.10
C PRO A 161 8.94 14.55 -5.66
N GLN A 162 9.78 13.59 -5.29
CA GLN A 162 10.42 13.52 -3.97
C GLN A 162 9.46 13.43 -2.76
N LEU A 163 8.18 13.13 -2.97
CA LEU A 163 7.22 12.92 -1.87
C LEU A 163 7.74 11.94 -0.81
N LEU A 164 8.42 10.89 -1.25
CA LEU A 164 8.92 9.81 -0.40
C LEU A 164 10.41 9.94 -0.06
N ALA A 165 11.07 11.05 -0.42
CA ALA A 165 12.53 11.19 -0.33
C ALA A 165 13.10 10.95 1.08
N ASN A 166 12.34 11.27 2.12
CA ASN A 166 12.76 11.12 3.51
C ASN A 166 12.26 9.83 4.19
N LEU A 167 11.50 8.98 3.48
CA LEU A 167 10.94 7.74 4.02
C LEU A 167 11.91 6.56 3.83
N THR A 168 13.10 6.69 4.37
CA THR A 168 14.21 5.72 4.16
C THR A 168 13.97 4.35 4.80
N SER A 169 13.05 4.26 5.77
CA SER A 169 12.67 3.01 6.44
C SER A 169 11.52 2.27 5.74
N LEU A 170 10.91 2.87 4.69
CA LEU A 170 9.71 2.35 4.06
C LEU A 170 9.97 1.00 3.39
N ARG A 171 9.15 0.01 3.75
CA ARG A 171 9.21 -1.37 3.24
C ARG A 171 7.98 -1.75 2.43
N VAL A 172 6.82 -1.20 2.78
CA VAL A 172 5.56 -1.46 2.10
C VAL A 172 4.95 -0.13 1.68
N LEU A 173 4.71 0.01 0.39
CA LEU A 173 4.00 1.14 -0.20
C LEU A 173 2.81 0.62 -0.99
N ASP A 174 1.62 0.99 -0.56
CA ASP A 174 0.39 0.70 -1.28
C ASP A 174 -0.22 1.99 -1.85
N LEU A 175 -0.28 2.06 -3.18
CA LEU A 175 -0.89 3.10 -3.99
C LEU A 175 -1.98 2.51 -4.90
N GLY A 176 -2.40 1.28 -4.65
CA GLY A 176 -3.39 0.56 -5.43
C GLY A 176 -4.75 1.27 -5.49
N ASN A 177 -5.53 1.00 -6.52
CA ASN A 177 -6.89 1.51 -6.67
C ASN A 177 -7.00 3.05 -6.50
N ASN A 178 -6.13 3.77 -7.20
CA ASN A 178 -6.15 5.22 -7.33
C ASN A 178 -6.41 5.62 -8.80
N LEU A 179 -6.15 6.87 -9.14
CA LEU A 179 -6.35 7.41 -10.50
C LEU A 179 -5.02 7.85 -11.13
N LEU A 180 -3.90 7.25 -10.72
CA LEU A 180 -2.55 7.65 -11.11
C LEU A 180 -2.33 7.37 -12.61
N GLU A 181 -2.03 8.41 -13.38
CA GLU A 181 -1.75 8.32 -14.83
C GLU A 181 -0.25 8.13 -15.10
N SER A 182 0.59 8.64 -14.23
CA SER A 182 2.05 8.51 -14.27
C SER A 182 2.66 8.65 -12.88
N LEU A 183 3.92 8.23 -12.74
CA LEU A 183 4.71 8.41 -11.53
C LEU A 183 6.00 9.17 -11.85
N PRO A 184 6.44 10.11 -10.98
CA PRO A 184 7.73 10.76 -11.12
C PRO A 184 8.89 9.74 -11.11
N GLU A 185 9.86 9.91 -11.98
CA GLU A 185 11.02 9.00 -12.07
C GLU A 185 11.86 8.93 -10.77
N ASP A 186 11.81 9.98 -9.95
CA ASP A 186 12.56 10.11 -8.68
C ASP A 186 11.72 9.77 -7.44
N LEU A 187 10.46 9.35 -7.62
CA LEU A 187 9.54 9.05 -6.50
C LEU A 187 10.13 8.04 -5.51
N LEU A 188 10.78 7.00 -6.01
CA LEU A 188 11.29 5.88 -5.20
C LEU A 188 12.78 5.99 -4.86
N GLN A 189 13.40 7.17 -4.98
CA GLN A 189 14.81 7.34 -4.64
C GLN A 189 15.10 7.39 -3.13
N GLY A 190 14.09 7.68 -2.30
CA GLY A 190 14.19 7.67 -0.84
C GLY A 190 14.11 6.28 -0.22
N PRO A 191 13.04 5.51 -0.49
CA PRO A 191 12.78 4.23 0.15
C PRO A 191 13.58 3.07 -0.49
N LEU A 192 14.87 2.98 -0.22
CA LEU A 192 15.77 1.98 -0.81
C LEU A 192 15.59 0.56 -0.25
N GLN A 193 14.78 0.38 0.80
CA GLN A 193 14.50 -0.92 1.42
C GLN A 193 13.08 -1.42 1.12
N LEU A 194 12.46 -0.88 0.05
CA LEU A 194 11.11 -1.28 -0.32
C LEU A 194 11.07 -2.78 -0.69
N ASP A 195 10.20 -3.51 -0.01
CA ASP A 195 9.95 -4.95 -0.19
C ASP A 195 8.70 -5.18 -1.06
N ARG A 196 7.66 -4.36 -0.85
CA ARG A 196 6.38 -4.47 -1.55
C ARG A 196 5.95 -3.13 -2.12
N LEU A 197 5.56 -3.16 -3.40
CA LEU A 197 5.00 -2.01 -4.11
C LEU A 197 3.71 -2.41 -4.81
N HIS A 198 2.61 -1.82 -4.34
CA HIS A 198 1.28 -1.97 -4.92
C HIS A 198 0.92 -0.75 -5.75
N LEU A 199 0.67 -0.96 -7.04
CA LEU A 199 0.28 0.03 -8.04
C LEU A 199 -0.91 -0.45 -8.86
N GLU A 200 -1.50 -1.59 -8.49
CA GLU A 200 -2.65 -2.18 -9.20
C GLU A 200 -3.86 -1.25 -9.21
N GLY A 201 -4.74 -1.41 -10.21
CA GLY A 201 -5.99 -0.66 -10.30
C GLY A 201 -5.81 0.85 -10.52
N ASN A 202 -4.77 1.26 -11.26
CA ASN A 202 -4.49 2.66 -11.61
C ASN A 202 -4.67 2.92 -13.12
N GLN A 203 -4.17 4.03 -13.62
CA GLN A 203 -4.25 4.41 -15.03
C GLN A 203 -2.86 4.59 -15.68
N LEU A 204 -1.85 3.92 -15.13
CA LEU A 204 -0.47 4.00 -15.58
C LEU A 204 -0.36 3.49 -17.02
N ALA A 205 0.17 4.30 -17.94
CA ALA A 205 0.32 3.96 -19.35
C ALA A 205 1.77 3.59 -19.73
N VAL A 206 2.74 4.12 -19.00
CA VAL A 206 4.16 3.96 -19.27
C VAL A 206 4.92 3.61 -18.00
N LEU A 207 5.79 2.62 -18.09
CA LEU A 207 6.76 2.31 -17.04
C LEU A 207 8.16 2.76 -17.50
N GLY A 208 8.66 3.85 -16.89
CA GLY A 208 9.97 4.44 -17.21
C GLY A 208 11.14 3.63 -16.65
N ALA A 209 12.33 3.84 -17.19
CA ALA A 209 13.53 3.09 -16.83
C ALA A 209 14.08 3.42 -15.42
N LYS A 210 13.79 4.61 -14.89
CA LYS A 210 14.44 5.08 -13.66
C LYS A 210 13.62 4.86 -12.39
N LEU A 211 12.30 4.69 -12.52
CA LEU A 211 11.39 4.59 -11.37
C LEU A 211 11.79 3.46 -10.41
N LEU A 212 12.03 2.27 -10.95
CA LEU A 212 12.33 1.06 -10.17
C LEU A 212 13.86 0.81 -10.02
N ALA A 213 14.69 1.57 -10.71
CA ALA A 213 16.15 1.34 -10.72
C ALA A 213 16.81 1.29 -9.33
N PRO A 214 16.35 2.08 -8.31
CA PRO A 214 16.94 2.01 -6.97
C PRO A 214 16.47 0.83 -6.13
N GLN A 215 15.50 0.02 -6.62
CA GLN A 215 14.72 -0.92 -5.80
C GLN A 215 15.32 -2.34 -5.77
N GLY A 216 16.60 -2.45 -5.44
CA GLY A 216 17.29 -3.77 -5.36
C GLY A 216 16.75 -4.75 -4.32
N SER A 217 15.97 -4.27 -3.35
CA SER A 217 15.35 -5.09 -2.29
C SER A 217 13.90 -5.48 -2.60
N LEU A 218 13.32 -4.98 -3.70
CA LEU A 218 11.91 -5.19 -4.04
C LEU A 218 11.64 -6.67 -4.35
N ARG A 219 10.68 -7.26 -3.63
CA ARG A 219 10.28 -8.66 -3.79
C ARG A 219 8.90 -8.81 -4.42
N TYR A 220 8.00 -7.87 -4.18
CA TYR A 220 6.62 -7.94 -4.65
C TYR A 220 6.25 -6.68 -5.41
N LEU A 221 5.91 -6.81 -6.70
CA LEU A 221 5.51 -5.72 -7.57
C LEU A 221 4.18 -6.04 -8.24
N PHE A 222 3.15 -5.25 -7.91
CA PHE A 222 1.81 -5.38 -8.47
C PHE A 222 1.51 -4.18 -9.36
N LEU A 223 1.33 -4.42 -10.65
CA LEU A 223 1.02 -3.44 -11.71
C LEU A 223 -0.21 -3.84 -12.52
N ASN A 224 -0.92 -4.90 -12.08
CA ASN A 224 -2.12 -5.38 -12.76
C ASN A 224 -3.23 -4.32 -12.79
N ASP A 225 -4.20 -4.50 -13.69
CA ASP A 225 -5.34 -3.59 -13.81
C ASP A 225 -4.93 -2.13 -14.05
N ASN A 226 -4.00 -1.92 -14.99
CA ASN A 226 -3.54 -0.60 -15.43
C ASN A 226 -3.74 -0.45 -16.96
N LYS A 227 -3.14 0.58 -17.53
CA LYS A 227 -3.16 0.84 -18.99
C LYS A 227 -1.76 0.73 -19.58
N VAL A 228 -0.84 0.00 -18.95
CA VAL A 228 0.57 -0.07 -19.35
C VAL A 228 0.67 -0.65 -20.77
N ALA A 229 1.04 0.20 -21.70
CA ALA A 229 1.28 -0.17 -23.10
C ALA A 229 2.76 -0.14 -23.44
N THR A 230 3.56 0.61 -22.68
CA THR A 230 4.98 0.80 -22.94
C THR A 230 5.78 0.60 -21.64
N VAL A 231 6.79 -0.27 -21.73
CA VAL A 231 7.79 -0.48 -20.68
C VAL A 231 9.15 -0.13 -21.26
N ALA A 232 9.91 0.71 -20.59
CA ALA A 232 11.26 1.08 -21.04
C ALA A 232 12.24 -0.10 -20.90
N ALA A 233 13.25 -0.19 -21.77
CA ALA A 233 14.19 -1.31 -21.83
C ALA A 233 14.92 -1.58 -20.49
N GLY A 234 15.17 -0.58 -19.68
CA GLY A 234 15.82 -0.71 -18.37
C GLY A 234 14.86 -0.73 -17.18
N ALA A 235 13.54 -0.79 -17.39
CA ALA A 235 12.56 -0.61 -16.32
C ALA A 235 12.70 -1.60 -15.16
N PHE A 236 13.13 -2.83 -15.44
CA PHE A 236 13.33 -3.88 -14.43
C PHE A 236 14.81 -4.11 -14.07
N GLN A 237 15.69 -3.23 -14.57
CA GLN A 237 17.10 -3.35 -14.25
C GLN A 237 17.36 -3.12 -12.76
N GLY A 238 18.00 -4.08 -12.12
CA GLY A 238 18.31 -3.99 -10.69
C GLY A 238 17.31 -4.69 -9.76
N LEU A 239 16.16 -5.16 -10.25
CA LEU A 239 15.19 -5.93 -9.46
C LEU A 239 15.68 -7.37 -9.20
N ASN A 240 16.80 -7.50 -8.50
CA ASN A 240 17.49 -8.79 -8.32
C ASN A 240 16.84 -9.73 -7.30
N GLN A 241 15.84 -9.24 -6.55
CA GLN A 241 15.19 -9.99 -5.46
C GLN A 241 13.70 -10.21 -5.71
N LEU A 242 13.22 -9.94 -6.93
CA LEU A 242 11.80 -10.03 -7.24
C LEU A 242 11.31 -11.49 -7.13
N ASP A 243 10.34 -11.71 -6.26
CA ASP A 243 9.67 -13.00 -6.03
C ASP A 243 8.30 -13.05 -6.73
N MET A 244 7.62 -11.90 -6.85
CA MET A 244 6.31 -11.78 -7.51
C MET A 244 6.27 -10.57 -8.43
N LEU A 245 5.78 -10.76 -9.66
CA LEU A 245 5.49 -9.71 -10.63
C LEU A 245 4.10 -9.92 -11.22
N ASP A 246 3.20 -8.97 -11.03
CA ASP A 246 1.90 -8.97 -11.69
C ASP A 246 1.77 -7.81 -12.68
N LEU A 247 1.68 -8.14 -13.95
CA LEU A 247 1.44 -7.24 -15.10
C LEU A 247 0.14 -7.59 -15.82
N SER A 248 -0.71 -8.42 -15.23
CA SER A 248 -1.96 -8.87 -15.87
C SER A 248 -2.91 -7.70 -16.10
N ASN A 249 -3.84 -7.88 -17.03
CA ASN A 249 -4.86 -6.90 -17.37
C ASN A 249 -4.29 -5.50 -17.65
N ASN A 250 -3.37 -5.44 -18.62
CA ASN A 250 -2.74 -4.23 -19.11
C ASN A 250 -2.89 -4.12 -20.64
N SER A 251 -2.15 -3.23 -21.28
CA SER A 251 -2.20 -2.98 -22.73
C SER A 251 -0.89 -3.37 -23.44
N LEU A 252 -0.13 -4.32 -22.90
CA LEU A 252 1.15 -4.74 -23.43
C LEU A 252 0.95 -5.56 -24.70
N ALA A 253 1.37 -5.02 -25.85
CA ALA A 253 1.38 -5.73 -27.12
C ALA A 253 2.75 -6.34 -27.45
N SER A 254 3.82 -5.74 -26.95
CA SER A 254 5.21 -6.17 -27.07
C SER A 254 6.03 -5.62 -25.90
N THR A 255 7.26 -6.09 -25.77
CA THR A 255 8.22 -5.57 -24.80
C THR A 255 9.56 -5.29 -25.47
N PRO A 256 10.35 -4.32 -24.98
CA PRO A 256 11.67 -4.05 -25.55
C PRO A 256 12.62 -5.22 -25.29
N GLN A 257 13.59 -5.38 -26.18
CA GLN A 257 14.62 -6.39 -26.06
C GLN A 257 15.44 -6.19 -24.77
N GLY A 258 15.76 -7.25 -24.08
CA GLY A 258 16.54 -7.24 -22.84
C GLY A 258 15.72 -6.95 -21.57
N LEU A 259 14.42 -6.64 -21.68
CA LEU A 259 13.58 -6.37 -20.52
C LEU A 259 13.53 -7.56 -19.56
N TRP A 260 13.19 -8.73 -20.08
CA TRP A 260 12.98 -9.94 -19.27
C TRP A 260 14.28 -10.53 -18.75
N THR A 261 15.35 -10.42 -19.52
CA THR A 261 16.68 -10.87 -19.09
C THR A 261 17.28 -9.99 -17.98
N SER A 262 16.75 -8.79 -17.79
CA SER A 262 17.14 -7.90 -16.69
C SER A 262 16.39 -8.18 -15.38
N LEU A 263 15.30 -8.95 -15.43
CA LEU A 263 14.59 -9.44 -14.25
C LEU A 263 15.40 -10.52 -13.56
N GLY A 264 16.08 -10.17 -12.48
CA GLY A 264 16.77 -11.07 -11.60
C GLY A 264 17.83 -11.93 -12.31
N ARG A 265 18.75 -12.45 -11.57
CA ARG A 265 19.56 -13.56 -12.08
C ARG A 265 18.76 -14.84 -11.96
N PRO A 266 18.89 -15.77 -12.96
CA PRO A 266 18.27 -17.09 -12.89
C PRO A 266 18.71 -17.93 -11.68
N ALA A 267 19.59 -17.43 -10.85
CA ALA A 267 20.09 -18.09 -9.63
C ALA A 267 19.12 -18.04 -8.44
N ARG A 268 18.08 -17.20 -8.51
CA ARG A 268 17.02 -17.20 -7.51
C ARG A 268 15.69 -17.43 -8.22
N ASP A 269 15.08 -18.52 -7.88
CA ASP A 269 13.72 -18.79 -8.28
C ASP A 269 12.82 -17.68 -7.79
N MET A 270 12.04 -17.06 -8.66
CA MET A 270 10.90 -16.22 -8.23
C MET A 270 10.01 -17.14 -7.38
N GLY A 271 9.98 -16.89 -6.06
CA GLY A 271 9.35 -17.81 -5.12
C GLY A 271 7.87 -17.99 -5.42
N ASP A 272 7.18 -16.87 -5.69
CA ASP A 272 5.74 -16.83 -5.86
C ASP A 272 5.30 -16.77 -7.34
N GLY A 273 6.15 -16.30 -8.27
CA GLY A 273 5.90 -16.37 -9.70
C GLY A 273 5.48 -15.04 -10.34
N PHE A 274 4.83 -15.12 -11.51
CA PHE A 274 4.44 -13.93 -12.27
C PHE A 274 3.15 -14.14 -13.06
N ASP A 275 2.44 -13.02 -13.32
CA ASP A 275 1.27 -12.98 -14.21
C ASP A 275 1.44 -11.89 -15.28
N ILE A 276 1.23 -12.30 -16.54
CA ILE A 276 1.25 -11.41 -17.73
C ILE A 276 0.00 -11.61 -18.60
N SER A 277 -1.02 -12.24 -18.05
CA SER A 277 -2.27 -12.55 -18.74
C SER A 277 -3.07 -11.29 -19.09
N HIS A 278 -4.11 -11.46 -19.90
CA HIS A 278 -5.03 -10.38 -20.28
C HIS A 278 -4.33 -9.14 -20.84
N ASN A 279 -3.25 -9.36 -21.60
CA ASN A 279 -2.57 -8.34 -22.40
C ASN A 279 -2.74 -8.63 -23.89
N PRO A 280 -2.80 -7.62 -24.78
CA PRO A 280 -3.00 -7.81 -26.20
C PRO A 280 -1.70 -8.21 -26.93
N TRP A 281 -1.05 -9.30 -26.53
CA TRP A 281 0.23 -9.74 -27.07
C TRP A 281 0.22 -9.95 -28.58
N ILE A 282 1.14 -9.29 -29.29
CA ILE A 282 1.40 -9.53 -30.70
C ILE A 282 2.53 -10.56 -30.82
N CYS A 283 2.15 -11.80 -31.10
CA CYS A 283 3.05 -12.95 -31.10
C CYS A 283 3.90 -13.01 -32.38
N ASP A 284 4.85 -12.10 -32.48
CA ASP A 284 5.81 -12.02 -33.58
C ASP A 284 7.26 -12.12 -33.04
N SER A 285 8.23 -11.89 -33.92
CA SER A 285 9.66 -11.93 -33.57
C SER A 285 10.07 -10.89 -32.53
N LYS A 286 9.27 -9.86 -32.26
CA LYS A 286 9.55 -8.87 -31.22
C LYS A 286 9.39 -9.43 -29.81
N LEU A 287 8.66 -10.52 -29.63
CA LEU A 287 8.53 -11.23 -28.36
C LEU A 287 9.63 -12.28 -28.11
N HIS A 288 10.65 -12.37 -28.98
CA HIS A 288 11.70 -13.39 -28.86
C HIS A 288 12.40 -13.39 -27.48
N ASP A 289 12.63 -12.23 -26.90
CA ASP A 289 13.20 -12.09 -25.55
C ASP A 289 12.26 -12.67 -24.48
N LEU A 290 10.96 -12.38 -24.57
CA LEU A 290 9.94 -12.96 -23.69
C LEU A 290 9.83 -14.47 -23.87
N TYR A 291 9.82 -14.99 -25.09
CA TYR A 291 9.76 -16.43 -25.33
C TYR A 291 10.94 -17.17 -24.72
N ARG A 292 12.15 -16.63 -24.87
CA ARG A 292 13.35 -17.20 -24.28
C ARG A 292 13.30 -17.22 -22.76
N TRP A 293 12.80 -16.14 -22.16
CA TRP A 293 12.65 -16.06 -20.71
C TRP A 293 11.56 -17.00 -20.19
N LEU A 294 10.44 -17.13 -20.92
CA LEU A 294 9.35 -18.05 -20.59
C LEU A 294 9.76 -19.52 -20.68
N ASP A 295 10.64 -19.89 -21.61
CA ASP A 295 11.13 -21.28 -21.71
C ASP A 295 11.77 -21.75 -20.40
N ALA A 296 12.52 -20.87 -19.74
CA ALA A 296 13.14 -21.15 -18.45
C ALA A 296 12.18 -21.00 -17.24
N ASN A 297 11.12 -20.18 -17.35
CA ASN A 297 10.31 -19.75 -16.21
C ASN A 297 8.82 -20.12 -16.31
N ARG A 298 8.39 -20.84 -17.34
CA ARG A 298 6.97 -21.17 -17.62
C ARG A 298 6.24 -21.83 -16.45
N HIS A 299 6.94 -22.60 -15.63
CA HIS A 299 6.35 -23.32 -14.49
C HIS A 299 5.92 -22.39 -13.35
N LYS A 300 6.32 -21.12 -13.38
CA LYS A 300 5.99 -20.07 -12.40
C LYS A 300 4.98 -19.06 -12.91
N MET A 301 4.54 -19.24 -14.15
CA MET A 301 3.57 -18.37 -14.78
C MET A 301 2.16 -18.70 -14.30
N PHE A 302 1.48 -17.73 -13.75
CA PHE A 302 0.04 -17.80 -13.47
C PHE A 302 -0.77 -17.60 -14.74
N SER A 303 -2.06 -17.92 -14.70
CA SER A 303 -3.03 -17.64 -15.75
C SER A 303 -2.56 -17.99 -17.17
N GLN A 304 -1.92 -19.18 -17.31
CA GLN A 304 -1.32 -19.62 -18.59
C GLN A 304 -2.35 -19.73 -19.72
N ASN A 305 -3.62 -20.08 -19.40
CA ASN A 305 -4.67 -20.22 -20.38
C ASN A 305 -5.18 -18.86 -20.89
N GLU A 306 -5.12 -17.84 -20.06
CA GLU A 306 -5.55 -16.48 -20.29
C GLU A 306 -4.45 -15.62 -20.94
N THR A 307 -3.23 -16.16 -21.04
CA THR A 307 -2.11 -15.51 -21.72
C THR A 307 -2.08 -15.94 -23.18
N GLN A 308 -2.75 -15.15 -24.02
CA GLN A 308 -3.02 -15.47 -25.41
C GLN A 308 -2.53 -14.39 -26.38
N CYS A 309 -2.27 -14.79 -27.63
CA CYS A 309 -1.95 -13.90 -28.70
C CYS A 309 -3.19 -13.13 -29.17
N ALA A 310 -3.14 -11.81 -29.20
CA ALA A 310 -4.12 -10.96 -29.86
C ALA A 310 -3.83 -10.81 -31.37
N GLY A 311 -2.61 -11.04 -31.78
CA GLY A 311 -2.15 -11.01 -33.16
C GLY A 311 -0.80 -11.73 -33.33
N PRO A 312 -0.35 -11.93 -34.57
CA PRO A 312 -1.03 -11.71 -35.86
C PRO A 312 -2.26 -12.61 -36.04
N LYS A 313 -3.07 -12.37 -37.06
CA LYS A 313 -4.35 -13.06 -37.31
C LYS A 313 -4.22 -14.59 -37.27
N ALA A 314 -3.13 -15.14 -37.79
CA ALA A 314 -2.86 -16.57 -37.85
C ALA A 314 -2.63 -17.22 -36.45
N LEU A 315 -2.24 -16.43 -35.46
CA LEU A 315 -1.92 -16.90 -34.10
C LEU A 315 -2.95 -16.43 -33.06
N LYS A 316 -3.94 -15.62 -33.47
CA LYS A 316 -4.93 -15.05 -32.56
C LYS A 316 -5.65 -16.15 -31.76
N GLY A 317 -5.70 -15.99 -30.43
CA GLY A 317 -6.31 -16.92 -29.49
C GLY A 317 -5.42 -18.11 -29.12
N GLN A 318 -4.25 -18.28 -29.74
CA GLN A 318 -3.29 -19.30 -29.30
C GLN A 318 -2.62 -18.87 -28.00
N ARG A 319 -2.36 -19.83 -27.13
CA ARG A 319 -1.61 -19.57 -25.88
C ARG A 319 -0.18 -19.17 -26.22
N LEU A 320 0.32 -18.14 -25.56
CA LEU A 320 1.68 -17.66 -25.73
C LEU A 320 2.71 -18.77 -25.49
N LEU A 321 2.50 -19.60 -24.46
CA LEU A 321 3.38 -20.71 -24.12
C LEU A 321 3.43 -21.82 -25.18
N ALA A 322 2.42 -21.98 -26.04
CA ALA A 322 2.43 -22.94 -27.12
C ALA A 322 3.42 -22.57 -28.22
N LEU A 323 3.87 -21.33 -28.27
CA LEU A 323 4.85 -20.83 -29.25
C LEU A 323 6.28 -20.85 -28.71
N VAL A 324 6.45 -21.09 -27.40
CA VAL A 324 7.80 -21.23 -26.79
C VAL A 324 8.46 -22.49 -27.26
N GLY A 325 9.68 -22.37 -27.76
CA GLY A 325 10.46 -23.52 -28.29
C GLY A 325 10.14 -23.93 -29.74
N SER A 326 9.18 -23.24 -30.40
CA SER A 326 8.84 -23.51 -31.81
C SER A 326 9.41 -22.47 -32.80
N GLN A 327 10.22 -21.53 -32.34
CA GLN A 327 10.88 -20.48 -33.16
C GLN A 327 12.40 -20.59 -33.13
#